data_a1bab5609d79d44ad6736a76b6f9f40f
#
_entry.id   a1bab5609d79d44ad6736a76b6f9f40f
#
_cell.length_a   1.000
_cell.length_b   1.000
_cell.length_c   1.000
_cell.angle_alpha   90.00
_cell.angle_beta   90.00
_cell.angle_gamma   90.00
#
_symmetry.space_group_name_H-M   'P 1'
#
loop_
_entity.id
_entity.type
_entity.pdbx_description
1 polymer ?
#
loop_
_entity_poly.entity_id
_entity_poly.type
_entity_poly.pdbx_seq_one_letter_code
_entity_poly.pdbx_strand_id
1 'polypeptide(L)'
;MLILLPAIAIAFLTPHGCWAGPETKKDRMPIPIIKAANGSAEGWQPKEWSGKARYEVIETEAGSTLHLSSNATSTALYKEARFNIKDLPTLNWKWKATKLPAGGDVRKKSTDDQAVQVYVIFPRWPEAVNSRLVGYIWDTTAPVGSIVTSTKTSNVRYIVVRSGEADLGRWLSEQRNVYADYKKLFNEEPPEAGRVSVMIDSDNTKSAAESFVAEIYFSK
;
A
#
# COMPACT_ATOMS: atom_id res chain seq x y z
N MET A 1 57.50 51.26 -9.83
CA MET A 1 56.35 51.18 -10.73
C MET A 1 55.61 49.90 -10.34
N LEU A 2 54.64 50.04 -9.42
CA LEU A 2 53.89 48.90 -8.85
C LEU A 2 52.60 48.74 -9.66
N ILE A 3 52.40 47.60 -10.28
CA ILE A 3 51.22 47.25 -11.07
C ILE A 3 50.26 46.52 -10.13
N LEU A 4 49.11 47.16 -9.76
CA LEU A 4 47.98 46.52 -9.07
C LEU A 4 47.15 45.77 -10.09
N LEU A 5 46.95 44.46 -9.86
CA LEU A 5 45.98 43.63 -10.55
C LEU A 5 44.65 43.68 -9.78
N PRO A 6 43.49 43.78 -10.46
CA PRO A 6 42.21 43.74 -9.77
C PRO A 6 41.79 42.29 -9.46
N ALA A 7 41.33 42.09 -8.22
CA ALA A 7 40.71 40.83 -7.79
C ALA A 7 39.32 40.67 -8.43
N ILE A 8 39.11 39.59 -9.21
CA ILE A 8 37.81 39.19 -9.75
C ILE A 8 37.09 38.42 -8.64
N ALA A 9 36.04 38.98 -8.12
CA ALA A 9 35.13 38.28 -7.20
C ALA A 9 34.20 37.35 -8.01
N ILE A 10 34.40 36.04 -7.87
CA ILE A 10 33.51 35.02 -8.41
C ILE A 10 32.35 34.84 -7.41
N ALA A 11 31.19 35.36 -7.77
CA ALA A 11 29.95 35.11 -7.02
C ALA A 11 29.49 33.67 -7.28
N PHE A 12 29.58 32.83 -6.27
CA PHE A 12 28.94 31.51 -6.28
C PHE A 12 27.43 31.67 -6.12
N LEU A 13 26.71 31.45 -7.21
CA LEU A 13 25.26 31.27 -7.20
C LEU A 13 24.96 29.94 -6.52
N THR A 14 24.49 29.96 -5.28
CA THR A 14 23.93 28.77 -4.62
C THR A 14 22.58 28.45 -5.26
N PRO A 15 22.32 27.19 -5.66
CA PRO A 15 21.02 26.80 -6.16
C PRO A 15 20.01 26.95 -5.02
N HIS A 16 18.90 27.67 -5.30
CA HIS A 16 17.78 27.80 -4.40
C HIS A 16 17.16 26.40 -4.22
N GLY A 17 17.52 25.71 -3.14
CA GLY A 17 16.80 24.52 -2.70
C GLY A 17 15.35 24.92 -2.40
N CYS A 18 14.39 24.33 -3.09
CA CYS A 18 12.99 24.37 -2.69
C CYS A 18 12.89 23.80 -1.27
N TRP A 19 12.77 24.68 -0.29
CA TRP A 19 12.44 24.31 1.08
C TRP A 19 10.95 23.95 1.09
N ALA A 20 10.63 22.64 1.08
CA ALA A 20 9.31 22.18 1.44
C ALA A 20 9.09 22.56 2.90
N GLY A 21 8.15 23.46 3.19
CA GLY A 21 7.78 23.82 4.55
C GLY A 21 7.30 22.57 5.33
N PRO A 22 7.25 22.63 6.68
CA PRO A 22 6.78 21.50 7.47
C PRO A 22 5.35 21.13 7.07
N GLU A 23 5.13 19.84 6.73
CA GLU A 23 3.81 19.31 6.41
C GLU A 23 2.83 19.61 7.56
N THR A 24 1.73 20.28 7.25
CA THR A 24 0.68 20.58 8.22
C THR A 24 -0.27 19.38 8.37
N LYS A 25 -1.04 19.32 9.47
CA LYS A 25 -2.10 18.29 9.63
C LYS A 25 -3.14 18.30 8.48
N LYS A 26 -3.28 19.40 7.76
CA LYS A 26 -4.15 19.56 6.58
C LYS A 26 -3.62 18.79 5.35
N ASP A 27 -2.34 18.47 5.34
CA ASP A 27 -1.66 17.83 4.21
C ASP A 27 -1.65 16.29 4.33
N ARG A 28 -2.26 15.73 5.39
CA ARG A 28 -2.34 14.29 5.65
C ARG A 28 -3.73 13.85 6.08
N MET A 29 -4.15 12.68 5.61
CA MET A 29 -5.35 11.98 6.06
C MET A 29 -4.95 10.60 6.58
N PRO A 30 -4.94 10.37 7.90
CA PRO A 30 -4.60 9.07 8.47
C PRO A 30 -5.73 8.07 8.24
N ILE A 31 -5.34 6.81 8.04
CA ILE A 31 -6.22 5.63 8.08
C ILE A 31 -5.88 4.87 9.37
N PRO A 32 -6.49 5.24 10.50
CA PRO A 32 -6.03 4.79 11.80
C PRO A 32 -6.27 3.29 12.01
N ILE A 33 -5.27 2.66 12.63
CA ILE A 33 -5.32 1.28 13.14
C ILE A 33 -5.43 1.39 14.65
N ILE A 34 -6.63 1.22 15.20
CA ILE A 34 -6.92 1.36 16.62
C ILE A 34 -7.45 0.03 17.14
N LYS A 35 -6.94 -0.42 18.28
CA LYS A 35 -7.40 -1.64 18.92
C LYS A 35 -8.75 -1.40 19.62
N ALA A 36 -9.77 -2.11 19.19
CA ALA A 36 -11.06 -2.13 19.89
C ALA A 36 -11.01 -2.98 21.17
N ALA A 37 -11.98 -2.84 22.06
CA ALA A 37 -12.03 -3.58 23.32
C ALA A 37 -12.02 -5.11 23.15
N ASN A 38 -12.54 -5.62 22.03
CA ASN A 38 -12.53 -7.04 21.69
C ASN A 38 -11.25 -7.50 20.96
N GLY A 39 -10.23 -6.63 20.84
CA GLY A 39 -8.97 -6.91 20.15
C GLY A 39 -8.99 -6.72 18.63
N SER A 40 -10.15 -6.47 18.03
CA SER A 40 -10.26 -6.19 16.59
C SER A 40 -9.76 -4.79 16.24
N ALA A 41 -9.66 -4.48 14.94
CA ALA A 41 -9.33 -3.14 14.46
C ALA A 41 -10.59 -2.28 14.36
N GLU A 42 -10.63 -1.17 15.12
CA GLU A 42 -11.79 -0.28 15.20
C GLU A 42 -12.11 0.37 13.85
N GLY A 43 -13.36 0.20 13.40
CA GLY A 43 -13.86 0.74 12.14
C GLY A 43 -13.34 0.01 10.89
N TRP A 44 -12.57 -1.08 11.05
CA TRP A 44 -12.23 -1.99 9.97
C TRP A 44 -13.24 -3.14 9.91
N GLN A 45 -13.68 -3.49 8.71
CA GLN A 45 -14.65 -4.55 8.47
C GLN A 45 -14.00 -5.71 7.73
N PRO A 46 -14.16 -6.95 8.21
CA PRO A 46 -13.59 -8.11 7.52
C PRO A 46 -14.44 -8.51 6.32
N LYS A 47 -13.77 -9.02 5.29
CA LYS A 47 -14.36 -9.75 4.19
C LYS A 47 -13.58 -11.04 3.97
N GLU A 48 -14.23 -12.15 4.17
CA GLU A 48 -13.69 -13.49 4.03
C GLU A 48 -14.01 -14.00 2.62
N TRP A 49 -12.99 -14.44 1.88
CA TRP A 49 -13.13 -14.99 0.54
C TRP A 49 -13.03 -16.52 0.53
N SER A 50 -12.11 -17.04 1.34
CA SER A 50 -11.86 -18.48 1.50
C SER A 50 -11.41 -18.75 2.93
N GLY A 51 -12.29 -19.29 3.75
CA GLY A 51 -12.02 -19.42 5.18
C GLY A 51 -11.75 -18.07 5.86
N LYS A 52 -11.23 -18.12 7.07
CA LYS A 52 -10.96 -16.94 7.89
C LYS A 52 -9.50 -16.90 8.32
N ALA A 53 -8.77 -15.90 7.87
CA ALA A 53 -7.45 -15.61 8.41
C ALA A 53 -7.57 -15.02 9.83
N ARG A 54 -6.52 -15.21 10.63
CA ARG A 54 -6.40 -14.52 11.92
C ARG A 54 -5.94 -13.09 11.68
N TYR A 55 -6.54 -12.15 12.36
CA TYR A 55 -6.12 -10.76 12.38
C TYR A 55 -6.36 -10.15 13.76
N GLU A 56 -5.45 -9.30 14.19
CA GLU A 56 -5.53 -8.60 15.48
C GLU A 56 -4.74 -7.29 15.40
N VAL A 57 -5.03 -6.36 16.31
CA VAL A 57 -4.23 -5.15 16.49
C VAL A 57 -3.29 -5.36 17.66
N ILE A 58 -1.99 -5.20 17.41
CA ILE A 58 -0.92 -5.29 18.40
C ILE A 58 -0.08 -4.01 18.39
N GLU A 59 0.64 -3.75 19.48
CA GLU A 59 1.66 -2.70 19.52
C GLU A 59 3.01 -3.27 19.12
N THR A 60 3.71 -2.56 18.23
CA THR A 60 5.05 -2.89 17.77
C THR A 60 5.93 -1.64 17.78
N GLU A 61 7.20 -1.77 17.39
CA GLU A 61 8.10 -0.62 17.17
C GLU A 61 7.60 0.36 16.09
N ALA A 62 6.67 -0.07 15.22
CA ALA A 62 5.99 0.79 14.24
C ALA A 62 4.67 1.37 14.79
N GLY A 63 4.40 1.22 16.10
CA GLY A 63 3.15 1.63 16.74
C GLY A 63 2.03 0.62 16.55
N SER A 64 0.79 1.11 16.59
CA SER A 64 -0.43 0.29 16.47
C SER A 64 -0.49 -0.38 15.10
N THR A 65 -0.49 -1.70 15.07
CA THR A 65 -0.20 -2.51 13.89
C THR A 65 -1.27 -3.57 13.68
N LEU A 66 -1.73 -3.73 12.44
CA LEU A 66 -2.49 -4.90 12.01
C LEU A 66 -1.54 -6.07 11.82
N HIS A 67 -1.68 -7.11 12.63
CA HIS A 67 -1.03 -8.41 12.46
C HIS A 67 -2.00 -9.35 11.75
N LEU A 68 -1.56 -9.96 10.64
CA LEU A 68 -2.34 -10.89 9.84
C LEU A 68 -1.61 -12.21 9.71
N SER A 69 -2.33 -13.30 9.88
CA SER A 69 -1.81 -14.66 9.72
C SER A 69 -2.83 -15.53 8.98
N SER A 70 -2.40 -16.18 7.94
CA SER A 70 -3.21 -17.01 7.05
C SER A 70 -2.64 -18.43 6.97
N ASN A 71 -3.52 -19.42 6.91
CA ASN A 71 -3.17 -20.81 6.63
C ASN A 71 -4.22 -21.40 5.69
N ALA A 72 -3.92 -21.40 4.40
CA ALA A 72 -4.83 -21.78 3.33
C ALA A 72 -6.16 -20.98 3.36
N THR A 73 -6.10 -19.69 3.72
CA THR A 73 -7.26 -18.80 3.86
C THR A 73 -7.02 -17.48 3.13
N SER A 74 -8.12 -16.74 2.88
CA SER A 74 -8.08 -15.45 2.21
C SER A 74 -9.05 -14.47 2.91
N THR A 75 -8.50 -13.41 3.52
CA THR A 75 -9.27 -12.41 4.26
C THR A 75 -8.74 -11.02 4.01
N ALA A 76 -9.65 -10.10 3.72
CA ALA A 76 -9.40 -8.67 3.65
C ALA A 76 -10.04 -7.94 4.83
N LEU A 77 -9.42 -6.88 5.29
CA LEU A 77 -9.98 -5.87 6.19
C LEU A 77 -10.10 -4.58 5.41
N TYR A 78 -11.22 -3.90 5.44
CA TYR A 78 -11.40 -2.61 4.76
C TYR A 78 -11.96 -1.54 5.70
N LYS A 79 -11.58 -0.30 5.44
CA LYS A 79 -12.00 0.90 6.16
C LYS A 79 -12.49 1.96 5.18
N GLU A 80 -13.61 2.61 5.50
CA GLU A 80 -14.14 3.73 4.72
C GLU A 80 -13.17 4.91 4.76
N ALA A 81 -12.91 5.50 3.60
CA ALA A 81 -11.98 6.61 3.39
C ALA A 81 -12.40 7.39 2.14
N ARG A 82 -13.47 8.20 2.24
CA ARG A 82 -14.01 8.97 1.12
C ARG A 82 -13.33 10.32 0.99
N PHE A 83 -12.65 10.55 -0.13
CA PHE A 83 -12.01 11.83 -0.45
C PHE A 83 -11.64 11.91 -1.93
N ASN A 84 -11.41 13.13 -2.41
CA ASN A 84 -10.87 13.34 -3.74
C ASN A 84 -9.37 13.00 -3.77
N ILE A 85 -9.00 11.96 -4.50
CA ILE A 85 -7.61 11.47 -4.59
C ILE A 85 -6.65 12.51 -5.21
N LYS A 86 -7.15 13.54 -5.91
CA LYS A 86 -6.31 14.63 -6.44
C LYS A 86 -5.77 15.53 -5.34
N ASP A 87 -6.50 15.65 -4.23
CA ASP A 87 -6.12 16.55 -3.12
C ASP A 87 -5.03 15.90 -2.25
N LEU A 88 -5.05 14.58 -2.11
CA LEU A 88 -4.11 13.77 -1.33
C LEU A 88 -3.70 12.53 -2.16
N PRO A 89 -2.89 12.72 -3.21
CA PRO A 89 -2.64 11.66 -4.19
C PRO A 89 -1.70 10.56 -3.71
N THR A 90 -0.99 10.79 -2.61
CA THR A 90 0.09 9.91 -2.18
C THR A 90 -0.33 9.04 -1.00
N LEU A 91 -0.38 7.72 -1.21
CA LEU A 91 -0.54 6.73 -0.13
C LEU A 91 0.82 6.40 0.47
N ASN A 92 0.90 6.44 1.78
CA ASN A 92 2.06 6.06 2.57
C ASN A 92 1.65 4.95 3.54
N TRP A 93 2.51 3.93 3.72
CA TRP A 93 2.28 2.88 4.70
C TRP A 93 3.60 2.22 5.10
N LYS A 94 3.57 1.51 6.23
CA LYS A 94 4.62 0.58 6.63
C LYS A 94 4.09 -0.84 6.63
N TRP A 95 4.91 -1.77 6.19
CA TRP A 95 4.61 -3.20 6.29
C TRP A 95 5.84 -4.04 6.58
N LYS A 96 5.59 -5.25 7.05
CA LYS A 96 6.58 -6.29 7.27
C LYS A 96 5.94 -7.63 6.93
N ALA A 97 6.57 -8.45 6.09
CA ALA A 97 6.22 -9.85 5.92
C ALA A 97 7.23 -10.71 6.66
N THR A 98 6.78 -11.72 7.38
CA THR A 98 7.62 -12.71 8.06
C THR A 98 7.51 -14.07 7.41
N LYS A 99 6.43 -14.30 6.64
CA LYS A 99 6.23 -15.53 5.88
C LYS A 99 5.48 -15.24 4.59
N LEU A 100 6.05 -15.69 3.47
CA LEU A 100 5.41 -15.61 2.15
C LEU A 100 4.66 -16.91 1.85
N PRO A 101 3.55 -16.85 1.07
CA PRO A 101 2.90 -18.05 0.55
C PRO A 101 3.86 -18.83 -0.35
N ALA A 102 3.92 -20.15 -0.19
CA ALA A 102 4.85 -20.99 -0.95
C ALA A 102 4.54 -20.93 -2.47
N GLY A 103 5.47 -20.37 -3.25
CA GLY A 103 5.33 -20.24 -4.69
C GLY A 103 4.22 -19.29 -5.16
N GLY A 104 3.79 -18.34 -4.32
CA GLY A 104 2.82 -17.30 -4.68
C GLY A 104 3.27 -16.51 -5.92
N ASP A 105 2.34 -16.31 -6.85
CA ASP A 105 2.58 -15.63 -8.13
C ASP A 105 1.27 -15.01 -8.62
N VAL A 106 1.12 -13.71 -8.46
CA VAL A 106 -0.07 -12.95 -8.86
C VAL A 106 -0.41 -13.07 -10.35
N ARG A 107 0.54 -13.48 -11.18
CA ARG A 107 0.36 -13.64 -12.63
C ARG A 107 -0.39 -14.93 -13.00
N LYS A 108 -0.57 -15.85 -12.04
CA LYS A 108 -1.15 -17.18 -12.26
C LYS A 108 -2.32 -17.42 -11.32
N LYS A 109 -3.48 -17.74 -11.85
CA LYS A 109 -4.71 -17.97 -11.07
C LYS A 109 -4.57 -19.04 -9.99
N SER A 110 -3.78 -20.09 -10.24
CA SER A 110 -3.58 -21.21 -9.31
C SER A 110 -2.66 -20.89 -8.13
N THR A 111 -1.93 -19.80 -8.18
CA THR A 111 -0.96 -19.35 -7.17
C THR A 111 -1.10 -17.87 -6.85
N ASP A 112 -2.30 -17.27 -7.07
CA ASP A 112 -2.60 -15.86 -6.84
C ASP A 112 -2.76 -15.59 -5.33
N ASP A 113 -1.66 -15.77 -4.60
CA ASP A 113 -1.52 -15.60 -3.16
C ASP A 113 -0.40 -14.61 -2.82
N GLN A 114 -0.65 -13.72 -1.87
CA GLN A 114 0.31 -12.72 -1.40
C GLN A 114 0.26 -12.58 0.12
N ALA A 115 1.45 -12.42 0.74
CA ALA A 115 1.55 -12.26 2.19
C ALA A 115 0.89 -10.98 2.71
N VAL A 116 0.93 -9.92 1.90
CA VAL A 116 0.28 -8.65 2.22
C VAL A 116 -0.07 -7.90 0.94
N GLN A 117 -1.26 -7.31 0.96
CA GLN A 117 -1.79 -6.49 -0.11
C GLN A 117 -2.44 -5.25 0.53
N VAL A 118 -2.12 -4.06 0.01
CA VAL A 118 -2.78 -2.81 0.39
C VAL A 118 -3.52 -2.28 -0.82
N TYR A 119 -4.82 -2.02 -0.67
CA TYR A 119 -5.67 -1.55 -1.76
C TYR A 119 -6.22 -0.16 -1.50
N VAL A 120 -6.36 0.60 -2.58
CA VAL A 120 -7.26 1.74 -2.66
C VAL A 120 -8.43 1.37 -3.58
N ILE A 121 -9.64 1.50 -3.06
CA ILE A 121 -10.88 1.10 -3.71
C ILE A 121 -11.62 2.36 -4.18
N PHE A 122 -11.97 2.38 -5.45
CA PHE A 122 -12.70 3.44 -6.14
C PHE A 122 -14.10 2.93 -6.48
N PRO A 123 -15.13 3.29 -5.68
CA PRO A 123 -16.49 2.83 -5.90
C PRO A 123 -17.05 3.34 -7.23
N ARG A 124 -17.74 2.45 -7.96
CA ARG A 124 -18.45 2.77 -9.20
C ARG A 124 -19.76 1.99 -9.24
N TRP A 125 -20.84 2.68 -9.52
CA TRP A 125 -22.16 2.04 -9.59
C TRP A 125 -22.32 1.05 -10.75
N PRO A 126 -22.89 -0.16 -10.56
CA PRO A 126 -23.11 -0.86 -9.28
C PRO A 126 -21.79 -1.27 -8.60
N GLU A 127 -21.59 -0.89 -7.32
CA GLU A 127 -20.30 -1.04 -6.62
C GLU A 127 -19.79 -2.49 -6.58
N ALA A 128 -20.69 -3.45 -6.48
CA ALA A 128 -20.33 -4.87 -6.37
C ALA A 128 -19.59 -5.42 -7.60
N VAL A 129 -19.80 -4.80 -8.78
CA VAL A 129 -19.27 -5.30 -10.05
C VAL A 129 -18.40 -4.29 -10.81
N ASN A 130 -18.52 -2.99 -10.52
CA ASN A 130 -17.85 -1.95 -11.29
C ASN A 130 -16.75 -1.21 -10.53
N SER A 131 -16.66 -1.37 -9.19
CA SER A 131 -15.61 -0.73 -8.40
C SER A 131 -14.23 -1.15 -8.91
N ARG A 132 -13.29 -0.18 -9.00
CA ARG A 132 -11.91 -0.44 -9.39
C ARG A 132 -10.98 -0.43 -8.18
N LEU A 133 -10.01 -1.32 -8.19
CA LEU A 133 -9.06 -1.50 -7.11
C LEU A 133 -7.63 -1.37 -7.65
N VAL A 134 -6.86 -0.49 -7.04
CA VAL A 134 -5.40 -0.44 -7.20
C VAL A 134 -4.81 -1.19 -6.02
N GLY A 135 -4.13 -2.30 -6.27
CA GLY A 135 -3.49 -3.14 -5.26
C GLY A 135 -1.97 -2.99 -5.27
N TYR A 136 -1.38 -2.72 -4.13
CA TYR A 136 0.05 -2.75 -3.88
C TYR A 136 0.39 -4.02 -3.12
N ILE A 137 1.26 -4.86 -3.67
CA ILE A 137 1.45 -6.21 -3.17
C ILE A 137 2.91 -6.55 -2.89
N TRP A 138 3.10 -7.43 -1.90
CA TRP A 138 4.32 -8.18 -1.70
C TRP A 138 4.10 -9.59 -2.22
N ASP A 139 4.66 -9.87 -3.39
CA ASP A 139 4.54 -11.16 -4.06
C ASP A 139 5.71 -12.09 -3.71
N THR A 140 5.58 -13.38 -3.89
CA THR A 140 6.68 -14.33 -3.66
C THR A 140 7.62 -14.39 -4.87
N THR A 141 7.11 -14.34 -6.10
CA THR A 141 7.91 -14.64 -7.31
C THR A 141 7.80 -13.60 -8.42
N ALA A 142 6.69 -12.85 -8.50
CA ALA A 142 6.53 -11.83 -9.53
C ALA A 142 7.52 -10.67 -9.32
N PRO A 143 8.25 -10.21 -10.36
CA PRO A 143 9.26 -9.15 -10.22
C PRO A 143 8.69 -7.83 -9.70
N VAL A 144 9.46 -7.12 -8.88
CA VAL A 144 9.15 -5.76 -8.43
C VAL A 144 8.93 -4.84 -9.64
N GLY A 145 7.92 -3.97 -9.57
CA GLY A 145 7.52 -3.08 -10.66
C GLY A 145 6.57 -3.70 -11.68
N SER A 146 6.31 -5.02 -11.60
CA SER A 146 5.32 -5.67 -12.47
C SER A 146 3.94 -5.08 -12.25
N ILE A 147 3.24 -4.82 -13.36
CA ILE A 147 1.84 -4.45 -13.39
C ILE A 147 1.03 -5.65 -13.86
N VAL A 148 0.08 -6.08 -13.05
CA VAL A 148 -0.71 -7.29 -13.33
C VAL A 148 -2.20 -6.98 -13.22
N THR A 149 -2.97 -7.35 -14.22
CA THR A 149 -4.43 -7.38 -14.12
C THR A 149 -4.83 -8.68 -13.43
N SER A 150 -5.70 -8.59 -12.43
CA SER A 150 -6.17 -9.77 -11.70
C SER A 150 -6.71 -10.84 -12.66
N THR A 151 -6.34 -12.07 -12.39
CA THR A 151 -6.83 -13.25 -13.13
C THR A 151 -8.32 -13.53 -12.85
N LYS A 152 -8.88 -12.90 -11.81
CA LYS A 152 -10.28 -13.07 -11.37
C LYS A 152 -11.19 -11.98 -11.96
N THR A 153 -10.68 -10.74 -12.20
CA THR A 153 -11.45 -9.61 -12.73
C THR A 153 -10.55 -8.50 -13.29
N SER A 154 -10.96 -7.86 -14.38
CA SER A 154 -10.24 -6.72 -14.96
C SER A 154 -10.31 -5.43 -14.12
N ASN A 155 -11.19 -5.39 -13.12
CA ASN A 155 -11.38 -4.24 -12.24
C ASN A 155 -10.34 -4.13 -11.12
N VAL A 156 -9.56 -5.19 -10.90
CA VAL A 156 -8.46 -5.20 -9.93
C VAL A 156 -7.14 -5.24 -10.69
N ARG A 157 -6.27 -4.29 -10.39
CA ARG A 157 -4.92 -4.23 -10.96
C ARG A 157 -3.89 -4.05 -9.87
N TYR A 158 -2.79 -4.78 -10.01
CA TYR A 158 -1.72 -4.85 -9.03
C TYR A 158 -0.47 -4.15 -9.53
N ILE A 159 0.25 -3.57 -8.58
CA ILE A 159 1.66 -3.18 -8.73
C ILE A 159 2.44 -3.98 -7.70
N VAL A 160 3.40 -4.77 -8.14
CA VAL A 160 4.31 -5.50 -7.26
C VAL A 160 5.30 -4.50 -6.67
N VAL A 161 5.17 -4.20 -5.39
CA VAL A 161 6.05 -3.25 -4.68
C VAL A 161 7.23 -3.97 -4.06
N ARG A 162 7.01 -5.18 -3.55
CA ARG A 162 8.04 -6.06 -3.00
C ARG A 162 7.89 -7.47 -3.56
N SER A 163 9.01 -8.20 -3.61
CA SER A 163 9.03 -9.57 -4.10
C SER A 163 10.12 -10.39 -3.44
N GLY A 164 9.80 -11.66 -3.16
CA GLY A 164 10.75 -12.62 -2.60
C GLY A 164 11.08 -12.37 -1.13
N GLU A 165 12.09 -13.10 -0.66
CA GLU A 165 12.41 -13.27 0.76
C GLU A 165 13.48 -12.32 1.29
N ALA A 166 14.15 -11.53 0.43
CA ALA A 166 15.32 -10.73 0.80
C ALA A 166 15.08 -9.71 1.92
N ASP A 167 13.84 -9.21 2.03
CA ASP A 167 13.45 -8.21 3.04
C ASP A 167 12.54 -8.78 4.13
N LEU A 168 12.38 -10.11 4.25
CA LEU A 168 11.56 -10.71 5.31
C LEU A 168 12.02 -10.29 6.71
N GLY A 169 11.05 -10.07 7.59
CA GLY A 169 11.27 -9.65 8.97
C GLY A 169 11.63 -8.18 9.14
N ARG A 170 11.79 -7.41 8.06
CA ARG A 170 12.13 -5.99 8.11
C ARG A 170 10.89 -5.11 7.94
N TRP A 171 10.79 -4.04 8.72
CA TRP A 171 9.83 -2.97 8.46
C TRP A 171 10.28 -2.15 7.25
N LEU A 172 9.40 -2.02 6.27
CA LEU A 172 9.62 -1.24 5.06
C LEU A 172 8.56 -0.15 4.97
N SER A 173 9.01 1.08 4.65
CA SER A 173 8.12 2.20 4.37
C SER A 173 7.94 2.34 2.88
N GLU A 174 6.69 2.48 2.44
CA GLU A 174 6.33 2.63 1.05
C GLU A 174 5.58 3.94 0.82
N GLN A 175 5.75 4.46 -0.39
CA GLN A 175 5.06 5.65 -0.86
C GLN A 175 4.65 5.47 -2.31
N ARG A 176 3.35 5.71 -2.63
CA ARG A 176 2.85 5.59 -3.99
C ARG A 176 1.91 6.73 -4.34
N ASN A 177 2.10 7.34 -5.50
CA ASN A 177 1.13 8.28 -6.06
C ASN A 177 -0.03 7.51 -6.68
N VAL A 178 -1.08 7.31 -5.88
CA VAL A 178 -2.26 6.52 -6.27
C VAL A 178 -3.02 7.13 -7.43
N TYR A 179 -3.07 8.47 -7.52
CA TYR A 179 -3.71 9.15 -8.64
C TYR A 179 -3.01 8.84 -9.97
N ALA A 180 -1.67 8.93 -9.98
CA ALA A 180 -0.88 8.62 -11.16
C ALA A 180 -0.94 7.12 -11.51
N ASP A 181 -0.88 6.26 -10.49
CA ASP A 181 -0.99 4.81 -10.68
C ASP A 181 -2.36 4.41 -11.24
N TYR A 182 -3.46 4.97 -10.72
CA TYR A 182 -4.80 4.70 -11.26
C TYR A 182 -4.89 5.07 -12.74
N LYS A 183 -4.43 6.27 -13.13
CA LYS A 183 -4.43 6.71 -14.53
C LYS A 183 -3.61 5.79 -15.42
N LYS A 184 -2.42 5.39 -14.96
CA LYS A 184 -1.57 4.45 -15.68
C LYS A 184 -2.23 3.08 -15.84
N LEU A 185 -2.89 2.59 -14.79
CA LEU A 185 -3.49 1.27 -14.77
C LEU A 185 -4.78 1.20 -15.59
N PHE A 186 -5.66 2.20 -15.49
CA PHE A 186 -6.99 2.15 -16.08
C PHE A 186 -7.18 3.05 -17.30
N ASN A 187 -6.19 3.90 -17.63
CA ASN A 187 -6.24 4.88 -18.74
C ASN A 187 -7.46 5.80 -18.66
N GLU A 188 -7.83 6.22 -17.45
CA GLU A 188 -8.93 7.17 -17.19
C GLU A 188 -8.66 7.98 -15.91
N GLU A 189 -9.45 9.05 -15.69
CA GLU A 189 -9.42 9.82 -14.47
C GLU A 189 -10.04 9.02 -13.32
N PRO A 190 -9.39 8.96 -12.11
CA PRO A 190 -9.99 8.30 -10.96
C PRO A 190 -11.21 9.07 -10.45
N PRO A 191 -12.29 8.38 -10.05
CA PRO A 191 -13.32 8.97 -9.21
C PRO A 191 -12.79 9.20 -7.79
N GLU A 192 -13.64 9.64 -6.87
CA GLU A 192 -13.28 9.70 -5.45
C GLU A 192 -12.85 8.32 -4.94
N ALA A 193 -11.81 8.29 -4.11
CA ALA A 193 -11.49 7.11 -3.32
C ALA A 193 -12.60 6.86 -2.28
N GLY A 194 -12.93 5.61 -2.03
CA GLY A 194 -14.00 5.23 -1.11
C GLY A 194 -13.52 4.42 0.09
N ARG A 195 -12.51 3.57 -0.12
CA ARG A 195 -12.03 2.64 0.93
C ARG A 195 -10.54 2.36 0.78
N VAL A 196 -9.92 2.04 1.91
CA VAL A 196 -8.62 1.38 1.96
C VAL A 196 -8.81 -0.04 2.47
N SER A 197 -8.07 -1.00 1.93
CA SER A 197 -8.12 -2.38 2.39
C SER A 197 -6.72 -2.95 2.58
N VAL A 198 -6.59 -3.83 3.57
CA VAL A 198 -5.41 -4.68 3.79
C VAL A 198 -5.86 -6.12 3.68
N MET A 199 -5.13 -6.94 2.94
CA MET A 199 -5.50 -8.34 2.70
C MET A 199 -4.30 -9.25 2.86
N ILE A 200 -4.56 -10.47 3.30
CA ILE A 200 -3.64 -11.61 3.31
C ILE A 200 -4.29 -12.78 2.58
N ASP A 201 -3.53 -13.46 1.74
CA ASP A 201 -4.02 -14.55 0.89
C ASP A 201 -3.01 -15.68 0.80
N SER A 202 -3.45 -16.92 1.05
CA SER A 202 -2.66 -18.15 0.91
C SER A 202 -3.52 -19.36 0.54
N ASP A 203 -4.74 -19.10 0.02
CA ASP A 203 -5.73 -20.15 -0.21
C ASP A 203 -5.49 -20.94 -1.51
N ASN A 204 -4.92 -20.31 -2.53
CA ASN A 204 -4.63 -20.97 -3.79
C ASN A 204 -3.45 -21.96 -3.66
N THR A 205 -2.37 -21.55 -3.00
CA THR A 205 -1.18 -22.39 -2.76
C THR A 205 -1.33 -23.37 -1.61
N LYS A 206 -2.44 -23.28 -0.85
CA LYS A 206 -2.68 -24.11 0.37
C LYS A 206 -1.54 -24.02 1.37
N SER A 207 -0.93 -22.85 1.51
CA SER A 207 0.23 -22.61 2.34
C SER A 207 -0.08 -21.63 3.48
N ALA A 208 0.95 -21.13 4.16
CA ALA A 208 0.79 -20.15 5.22
C ALA A 208 1.51 -18.85 4.88
N ALA A 209 0.95 -17.73 5.33
CA ALA A 209 1.53 -16.40 5.22
C ALA A 209 1.38 -15.62 6.52
N GLU A 210 2.29 -14.67 6.77
CA GLU A 210 2.22 -13.80 7.92
C GLU A 210 2.77 -12.41 7.59
N SER A 211 2.05 -11.38 8.02
CA SER A 211 2.41 -9.99 7.74
C SER A 211 1.88 -9.01 8.78
N PHE A 212 2.44 -7.80 8.73
CA PHE A 212 2.14 -6.69 9.63
C PHE A 212 2.01 -5.41 8.82
N VAL A 213 1.01 -4.59 9.13
CA VAL A 213 0.78 -3.30 8.45
C VAL A 213 0.54 -2.20 9.46
N ALA A 214 1.23 -1.08 9.30
CA ALA A 214 1.17 0.08 10.18
C ALA A 214 1.21 1.39 9.39
N GLU A 215 0.94 2.52 10.06
CA GLU A 215 1.14 3.88 9.58
C GLU A 215 0.51 4.18 8.20
N ILE A 216 -0.72 3.74 7.96
CA ILE A 216 -1.40 4.02 6.68
C ILE A 216 -1.94 5.46 6.71
N TYR A 217 -1.56 6.28 5.72
CA TYR A 217 -2.11 7.62 5.53
C TYR A 217 -1.96 8.11 4.09
N PHE A 218 -2.81 9.08 3.71
CA PHE A 218 -2.66 9.82 2.47
C PHE A 218 -2.03 11.20 2.73
N SER A 219 -1.26 11.68 1.75
CA SER A 219 -0.63 13.01 1.78
C SER A 219 -0.64 13.67 0.40
N LYS A 220 -0.28 14.94 0.37
CA LYS A 220 0.00 15.69 -0.85
C LYS A 220 1.22 15.18 -1.59
#